data_cb05686ead8d4571eb7b74eed4365d51
#
_entry.id   cb05686ead8d4571eb7b74eed4365d51
#
_cell.length_a   1.000
_cell.length_b   1.000
_cell.length_c   1.000
_cell.angle_alpha   90.00
_cell.angle_beta   90.00
_cell.angle_gamma   90.00
#
_symmetry.space_group_name_H-M   'P 1'
#
loop_
_entity.id
_entity.type
_entity.pdbx_description
1 polymer ?
#
loop_
_entity_poly.entity_id
_entity_poly.type
_entity_poly.pdbx_seq_one_letter_code
_entity_poly.pdbx_strand_id
1 'polypeptide(L)'
;VCGMDFRVDMRHNRIAYIETNARFTGGLATPIAAGFDIPWILYCLATKGSYDEPVNVRVGTRTKWLLGDIITLVGRVLSMKWNRQEMKRVFSCRGFDAFDDFFADDKKAILGEACYYLEKLIKNRKLNP
;
A
#
# COMPACT_ATOMS: atom_id res chain seq x y z
N VAL A 1 18.28 1.20 -3.27
CA VAL A 1 16.86 0.78 -3.43
C VAL A 1 16.18 1.77 -4.36
N CYS A 2 15.41 1.26 -5.30
CA CYS A 2 14.57 2.08 -6.16
C CYS A 2 13.29 1.31 -6.54
N GLY A 3 12.18 2.03 -6.70
CA GLY A 3 10.98 1.56 -7.35
C GLY A 3 11.04 1.90 -8.84
N MET A 4 10.72 0.95 -9.71
CA MET A 4 10.61 1.17 -11.15
C MET A 4 9.18 0.98 -11.58
N ASP A 5 8.63 1.95 -12.28
CA ASP A 5 7.26 1.91 -12.77
C ASP A 5 7.21 1.55 -14.24
N PHE A 6 6.39 0.56 -14.58
CA PHE A 6 6.19 0.06 -15.92
C PHE A 6 4.71 0.07 -16.30
N ARG A 7 4.43 0.31 -17.57
CA ARG A 7 3.11 0.13 -18.15
C ARG A 7 3.08 -1.09 -19.06
N VAL A 8 2.10 -1.96 -18.85
CA VAL A 8 1.90 -3.13 -19.72
C VAL A 8 0.80 -2.81 -20.74
N ASP A 9 1.15 -2.84 -22.01
CA ASP A 9 0.19 -2.80 -23.12
C ASP A 9 -0.22 -4.22 -23.50
N MET A 10 -1.37 -4.65 -22.99
CA MET A 10 -1.90 -5.99 -23.22
C MET A 10 -2.29 -6.25 -24.69
N ARG A 11 -2.52 -5.19 -25.49
CA ARG A 11 -2.92 -5.34 -26.91
C ARG A 11 -1.73 -5.72 -27.77
N HIS A 12 -0.54 -5.16 -27.46
CA HIS A 12 0.67 -5.37 -28.27
C HIS A 12 1.72 -6.20 -27.53
N ASN A 13 1.37 -6.73 -26.35
CA ASN A 13 2.29 -7.49 -25.49
C ASN A 13 3.63 -6.77 -25.26
N ARG A 14 3.57 -5.49 -24.94
CA ARG A 14 4.74 -4.62 -24.72
C ARG A 14 4.78 -4.10 -23.32
N ILE A 15 5.98 -4.00 -22.78
CA ILE A 15 6.25 -3.35 -21.49
C ILE A 15 6.98 -2.05 -21.77
N ALA A 16 6.42 -0.94 -21.32
CA ALA A 16 7.02 0.39 -21.40
C ALA A 16 7.47 0.81 -20.00
N TYR A 17 8.73 1.20 -19.88
CA TYR A 17 9.27 1.85 -18.70
C TYR A 17 8.71 3.29 -18.61
N ILE A 18 8.33 3.70 -17.40
CA ILE A 18 7.81 5.05 -17.13
C ILE A 18 8.85 5.85 -16.35
N GLU A 19 9.17 5.42 -15.14
CA GLU A 19 10.08 6.17 -14.26
C GLU A 19 10.79 5.28 -13.25
N THR A 20 11.87 5.83 -12.65
CA THR A 20 12.54 5.24 -11.49
C THR A 20 12.47 6.21 -10.32
N ASN A 21 11.97 5.73 -9.21
CA ASN A 21 11.92 6.44 -7.94
C ASN A 21 13.02 5.91 -7.01
N ALA A 22 14.01 6.74 -6.67
CA ALA A 22 15.11 6.37 -5.76
C ALA A 22 14.66 6.36 -4.29
N ARG A 23 13.58 5.65 -4.00
CA ARG A 23 12.96 5.48 -2.68
C ARG A 23 12.19 4.18 -2.62
N PHE A 24 11.75 3.80 -1.42
CA PHE A 24 10.73 2.75 -1.27
C PHE A 24 9.42 3.16 -1.97
N THR A 25 8.71 2.17 -2.50
CA THR A 25 7.38 2.35 -3.07
C THR A 25 6.34 2.57 -1.97
N GLY A 26 5.24 3.26 -2.29
CA GLY A 26 4.14 3.47 -1.34
C GLY A 26 3.41 2.17 -0.93
N GLY A 27 3.47 1.12 -1.76
CA GLY A 27 2.86 -0.18 -1.49
C GLY A 27 3.83 -1.21 -0.90
N LEU A 28 4.71 -0.81 0.03
CA LEU A 28 5.76 -1.66 0.59
C LEU A 28 5.23 -2.88 1.35
N ALA A 29 4.05 -2.80 1.93
CA ALA A 29 3.43 -3.92 2.65
C ALA A 29 3.17 -5.14 1.73
N THR A 30 2.85 -4.92 0.46
CA THR A 30 2.60 -6.02 -0.49
C THR A 30 3.83 -6.91 -0.71
N PRO A 31 5.01 -6.40 -1.09
CA PRO A 31 6.19 -7.23 -1.22
C PRO A 31 6.62 -7.89 0.09
N ILE A 32 6.51 -7.18 1.24
CA ILE A 32 6.82 -7.77 2.55
C ILE A 32 5.89 -8.94 2.83
N ALA A 33 4.58 -8.77 2.68
CA ALA A 33 3.60 -9.84 2.88
C ALA A 33 3.79 -11.01 1.89
N ALA A 34 4.33 -10.73 0.71
CA ALA A 34 4.67 -11.76 -0.27
C ALA A 34 5.96 -12.54 0.06
N GLY A 35 6.72 -12.14 1.09
CA GLY A 35 7.99 -12.75 1.47
C GLY A 35 9.22 -12.06 0.89
N PHE A 36 9.06 -10.86 0.35
CA PHE A 36 10.13 -10.02 -0.15
C PHE A 36 10.31 -8.79 0.75
N ASP A 37 10.97 -8.97 1.90
CA ASP A 37 11.23 -7.91 2.88
C ASP A 37 12.36 -6.99 2.41
N ILE A 38 12.01 -6.04 1.55
CA ILE A 38 12.95 -5.08 0.97
C ILE A 38 13.69 -4.25 2.03
N PRO A 39 13.04 -3.72 3.09
CA PRO A 39 13.73 -3.05 4.19
C PRO A 39 14.79 -3.91 4.88
N TRP A 40 14.46 -5.15 5.19
CA TRP A 40 15.40 -6.08 5.81
C TRP A 40 16.58 -6.40 4.91
N ILE A 41 16.33 -6.66 3.63
CA ILE A 41 17.37 -6.89 2.64
C ILE A 41 18.32 -5.68 2.56
N LEU A 42 17.76 -4.46 2.50
CA LEU A 42 18.56 -3.24 2.48
C LEU A 42 19.41 -3.08 3.75
N TYR A 43 18.82 -3.36 4.91
CA TYR A 43 19.55 -3.34 6.19
C TYR A 43 20.74 -4.33 6.18
N CYS A 44 20.51 -5.56 5.74
CA CYS A 44 21.57 -6.55 5.61
C CYS A 44 22.68 -6.10 4.65
N LEU A 45 22.31 -5.60 3.47
CA LEU A 45 23.29 -5.07 2.51
C LEU A 45 24.11 -3.91 3.08
N ALA A 46 23.46 -3.00 3.83
CA ALA A 46 24.15 -1.85 4.41
C ALA A 46 25.07 -2.22 5.58
N THR A 47 24.72 -3.24 6.37
CA THR A 47 25.46 -3.60 7.60
C THR A 47 26.43 -4.77 7.42
N LYS A 48 26.09 -5.73 6.56
CA LYS A 48 26.85 -6.97 6.35
C LYS A 48 27.53 -7.02 4.97
N GLY A 49 27.14 -6.14 4.04
CA GLY A 49 27.64 -6.13 2.66
C GLY A 49 26.99 -7.15 1.74
N SER A 50 26.25 -8.13 2.26
CA SER A 50 25.57 -9.17 1.47
C SER A 50 24.21 -9.54 2.06
N TYR A 51 23.39 -10.17 1.24
CA TYR A 51 22.15 -10.84 1.63
C TYR A 51 22.09 -12.20 0.95
N ASP A 52 22.25 -13.25 1.73
CA ASP A 52 22.46 -14.62 1.23
C ASP A 52 21.23 -15.53 1.44
N GLU A 53 20.13 -14.98 2.05
CA GLU A 53 18.92 -15.76 2.27
C GLU A 53 18.10 -15.87 0.97
N PRO A 54 17.50 -17.03 0.68
CA PRO A 54 16.70 -17.22 -0.50
C PRO A 54 15.42 -16.37 -0.43
N VAL A 55 15.16 -15.60 -1.47
CA VAL A 55 13.92 -14.83 -1.60
C VAL A 55 12.86 -15.68 -2.29
N ASN A 56 11.84 -16.07 -1.54
CA ASN A 56 10.71 -16.85 -2.07
C ASN A 56 9.44 -16.00 -2.10
N VAL A 57 9.13 -15.44 -3.26
CA VAL A 57 8.01 -14.53 -3.44
C VAL A 57 6.72 -15.28 -3.74
N ARG A 58 5.70 -15.10 -2.90
CA ARG A 58 4.36 -15.64 -3.10
C ARG A 58 3.57 -14.80 -4.08
N VAL A 59 3.36 -15.31 -5.29
CA VAL A 59 2.55 -14.66 -6.33
C VAL A 59 1.07 -14.64 -5.93
N GLY A 60 0.39 -13.52 -6.23
CA GLY A 60 -1.02 -13.36 -5.93
C GLY A 60 -1.31 -12.80 -4.52
N THR A 61 -0.29 -12.46 -3.75
CA THR A 61 -0.43 -11.77 -2.46
C THR A 61 -1.19 -10.46 -2.64
N ARG A 62 -2.15 -10.23 -1.75
CA ARG A 62 -3.05 -9.07 -1.79
C ARG A 62 -3.00 -8.33 -0.47
N THR A 63 -2.78 -7.03 -0.53
CA THR A 63 -2.86 -6.15 0.62
C THR A 63 -3.99 -5.14 0.49
N LYS A 64 -4.37 -4.52 1.59
CA LYS A 64 -5.44 -3.55 1.66
C LYS A 64 -5.05 -2.37 2.52
N TRP A 65 -5.28 -1.18 2.02
CA TRP A 65 -5.15 0.05 2.79
C TRP A 65 -6.51 0.42 3.39
N LEU A 66 -6.76 -0.08 4.61
CA LEU A 66 -8.08 -0.03 5.25
C LEU A 66 -8.53 1.42 5.51
N LEU A 67 -7.66 2.24 6.09
CA LEU A 67 -7.98 3.63 6.41
C LEU A 67 -8.22 4.46 5.15
N GLY A 68 -7.40 4.28 4.11
CA GLY A 68 -7.60 4.94 2.82
C GLY A 68 -8.92 4.59 2.16
N ASP A 69 -9.31 3.32 2.21
CA ASP A 69 -10.61 2.86 1.72
C ASP A 69 -11.77 3.52 2.49
N ILE A 70 -11.67 3.62 3.82
CA ILE A 70 -12.67 4.27 4.67
C ILE A 70 -12.76 5.76 4.34
N ILE A 71 -11.64 6.46 4.24
CA ILE A 71 -11.58 7.89 3.90
C ILE A 71 -12.23 8.15 2.53
N THR A 72 -11.89 7.31 1.55
CA THR A 72 -12.46 7.40 0.20
C THR A 72 -13.98 7.19 0.23
N LEU A 73 -14.45 6.20 0.99
CA LEU A 73 -15.88 5.93 1.16
C LEU A 73 -16.61 7.12 1.79
N VAL A 74 -16.05 7.69 2.87
CA VAL A 74 -16.62 8.88 3.53
C VAL A 74 -16.71 10.04 2.54
N GLY A 75 -15.66 10.32 1.77
CA GLY A 75 -15.66 11.36 0.73
C GLY A 75 -16.76 11.13 -0.33
N ARG A 76 -16.98 9.87 -0.75
CA ARG A 76 -18.04 9.52 -1.71
C ARG A 76 -19.43 9.64 -1.12
N VAL A 77 -19.62 9.23 0.14
CA VAL A 77 -20.90 9.40 0.85
C VAL A 77 -21.26 10.89 0.97
N LEU A 78 -20.32 11.72 1.41
CA LEU A 78 -20.52 13.17 1.52
C LEU A 78 -20.82 13.83 0.16
N SER A 79 -20.26 13.30 -0.91
CA SER A 79 -20.48 13.76 -2.28
C SER A 79 -21.70 13.14 -2.96
N MET A 80 -22.51 12.35 -2.26
CA MET A 80 -23.68 11.62 -2.79
C MET A 80 -23.34 10.67 -3.97
N LYS A 81 -22.09 10.21 -4.07
CA LYS A 81 -21.57 9.37 -5.17
C LYS A 81 -21.23 7.94 -4.75
N TRP A 82 -21.88 7.43 -3.73
CA TRP A 82 -21.64 6.09 -3.20
C TRP A 82 -22.63 5.05 -3.73
N ASN A 83 -22.27 3.77 -3.67
CA ASN A 83 -23.17 2.65 -3.93
C ASN A 83 -22.92 1.49 -2.95
N ARG A 84 -23.91 0.58 -2.89
CA ARG A 84 -23.87 -0.56 -1.95
C ARG A 84 -22.71 -1.54 -2.21
N GLN A 85 -22.26 -1.67 -3.46
CA GLN A 85 -21.16 -2.57 -3.81
C GLN A 85 -19.83 -2.02 -3.29
N GLU A 86 -19.61 -0.71 -3.38
CA GLU A 86 -18.43 -0.05 -2.83
C GLU A 86 -18.35 -0.19 -1.32
N MET A 87 -19.47 0.03 -0.61
CA MET A 87 -19.53 -0.21 0.83
C MET A 87 -19.13 -1.65 1.20
N LYS A 88 -19.71 -2.65 0.49
CA LYS A 88 -19.34 -4.05 0.73
C LYS A 88 -17.84 -4.31 0.48
N ARG A 89 -17.23 -3.70 -0.52
CA ARG A 89 -15.79 -3.82 -0.80
C ARG A 89 -14.93 -3.24 0.31
N VAL A 90 -15.27 -2.03 0.79
CA VAL A 90 -14.52 -1.36 1.86
C VAL A 90 -14.52 -2.19 3.14
N PHE A 91 -15.67 -2.71 3.53
CA PHE A 91 -15.81 -3.52 4.75
C PHE A 91 -15.46 -5.00 4.58
N SER A 92 -15.19 -5.47 3.37
CA SER A 92 -14.74 -6.84 3.16
C SER A 92 -13.24 -6.95 3.42
N CYS A 93 -12.87 -7.72 4.44
CA CYS A 93 -11.47 -8.10 4.73
C CYS A 93 -11.13 -9.51 4.21
N ARG A 94 -12.04 -10.17 3.48
CA ARG A 94 -11.80 -11.51 2.95
C ARG A 94 -10.87 -11.49 1.74
N GLY A 95 -9.92 -12.40 1.70
CA GLY A 95 -9.00 -12.60 0.57
C GLY A 95 -7.87 -11.58 0.50
N PHE A 96 -7.56 -10.92 1.61
CA PHE A 96 -6.34 -10.13 1.77
C PHE A 96 -5.39 -10.85 2.73
N ASP A 97 -4.09 -10.78 2.41
CA ASP A 97 -3.02 -11.43 3.17
C ASP A 97 -2.46 -10.51 4.26
N ALA A 98 -2.51 -9.19 4.02
CA ALA A 98 -2.04 -8.18 4.98
C ALA A 98 -2.75 -6.83 4.76
N PHE A 99 -2.48 -5.89 5.66
CA PHE A 99 -2.94 -4.50 5.57
C PHE A 99 -1.74 -3.57 5.50
N ASP A 100 -1.87 -2.46 4.77
CA ASP A 100 -0.80 -1.46 4.64
C ASP A 100 -0.68 -0.57 5.88
N ASP A 101 -1.77 -0.42 6.63
CA ASP A 101 -1.93 0.53 7.74
C ASP A 101 -2.18 -0.14 9.10
N PHE A 102 -2.32 -1.47 9.14
CA PHE A 102 -2.58 -2.20 10.38
C PHE A 102 -1.53 -3.26 10.63
N PHE A 103 -0.76 -3.07 11.68
CA PHE A 103 0.25 -4.01 12.16
C PHE A 103 -0.16 -4.56 13.53
N ALA A 104 -0.09 -5.87 13.71
CA ALA A 104 -0.50 -6.52 14.97
C ALA A 104 0.36 -6.11 16.16
N ASP A 105 1.62 -5.79 15.90
CA ASP A 105 2.65 -5.37 16.84
C ASP A 105 2.71 -3.85 17.06
N ASP A 106 2.19 -3.05 16.11
CA ASP A 106 2.10 -1.58 16.25
C ASP A 106 0.71 -1.05 15.91
N LYS A 107 -0.21 -1.20 16.87
CA LYS A 107 -1.58 -0.66 16.73
C LYS A 107 -1.63 0.88 16.77
N LYS A 108 -0.56 1.55 17.18
CA LYS A 108 -0.52 3.03 17.23
C LYS A 108 -0.28 3.63 15.85
N ALA A 109 0.28 2.87 14.89
CA ALA A 109 0.50 3.34 13.53
C ALA A 109 -0.79 3.81 12.86
N ILE A 110 -1.87 3.02 12.94
CA ILE A 110 -3.18 3.40 12.36
C ILE A 110 -3.79 4.64 13.06
N LEU A 111 -3.57 4.80 14.36
CA LEU A 111 -4.04 5.99 15.07
C LEU A 111 -3.28 7.24 14.63
N GLY A 112 -1.96 7.13 14.46
CA GLY A 112 -1.12 8.22 13.93
C GLY A 112 -1.55 8.64 12.53
N GLU A 113 -1.82 7.69 11.65
CA GLU A 113 -2.31 7.94 10.32
C GLU A 113 -3.71 8.58 10.34
N ALA A 114 -4.63 8.09 11.16
CA ALA A 114 -5.96 8.67 11.33
C ALA A 114 -5.89 10.13 11.82
N CYS A 115 -5.04 10.42 12.81
CA CYS A 115 -4.81 11.78 13.29
C CYS A 115 -4.27 12.70 12.17
N TYR A 116 -3.31 12.22 11.38
CA TYR A 116 -2.78 12.97 10.24
C TYR A 116 -3.87 13.35 9.24
N TYR A 117 -4.74 12.40 8.86
CA TYR A 117 -5.83 12.69 7.91
C TYR A 117 -6.91 13.59 8.51
N LEU A 118 -7.21 13.48 9.81
CA LEU A 118 -8.11 14.40 10.49
C LEU A 118 -7.54 15.83 10.51
N GLU A 119 -6.26 15.98 10.83
CA GLU A 119 -5.59 17.29 10.79
C GLU A 119 -5.61 17.89 9.38
N LYS A 120 -5.31 17.09 8.37
CA LYS A 120 -5.36 17.49 6.96
C LYS A 120 -6.77 17.90 6.53
N LEU A 121 -7.80 17.19 6.99
CA LEU A 121 -9.20 17.53 6.75
C LEU A 121 -9.55 18.89 7.35
N ILE A 122 -9.16 19.13 8.60
CA ILE A 122 -9.43 20.40 9.32
C ILE A 122 -8.72 21.56 8.61
N LYS A 123 -7.44 21.39 8.26
CA LYS A 123 -6.64 22.46 7.62
C LYS A 123 -7.09 22.78 6.19
N ASN A 124 -7.39 21.77 5.39
CA ASN A 124 -7.61 21.96 3.95
C ASN A 124 -9.08 21.84 3.54
N ARG A 125 -9.99 21.47 4.45
CA ARG A 125 -11.41 21.14 4.16
C ARG A 125 -11.58 20.16 2.99
N LYS A 126 -10.54 19.38 2.65
CA LYS A 126 -10.55 18.39 1.57
C LYS A 126 -9.90 17.11 2.06
N LEU A 127 -10.64 16.01 1.98
CA LEU A 127 -10.11 14.65 2.09
C LEU A 127 -9.57 14.23 0.71
N ASN A 128 -8.27 14.36 0.50
CA ASN A 128 -7.57 13.67 -0.57
C ASN A 128 -6.67 12.62 0.08
N PRO A 129 -6.90 11.32 -0.16
CA PRO A 129 -6.02 10.25 0.28
C PRO A 129 -4.65 10.31 -0.41
#